data_499bac5eed693a0832607727d776e9c4
#
_entry.id   499bac5eed693a0832607727d776e9c4
#
_cell.length_a   1.000
_cell.length_b   1.000
_cell.length_c   1.000
_cell.angle_alpha   90.00
_cell.angle_beta   90.00
_cell.angle_gamma   90.00
#
_symmetry.space_group_name_H-M   'P 1'
#
loop_
_entity.id
_entity.type
_entity.pdbx_description
1 polymer ?
#
loop_
_entity_poly.entity_id
_entity_poly.type
_entity_poly.pdbx_seq_one_letter_code
_entity_poly.pdbx_strand_id
1 'polypeptide(L)'
;MTESKDGGGGRAPHLDVSEDKMYDSRLRGDYDLHDIAHSPVNHDRRSKEYRESKSGDAVGDRVLGARLHPGLTISENSAEVFATRFAPEGNLLAAGCGDGTIRIFHTSTGRLAYNLQSSSSQSLPTTSLRFRPTIAQSKTRNVLVSCNAAGEIQHWHITSGKCLSTIKEDDQFYALDYRQDGSVFAASGKNHTVHIYDETTKHEIALLQGGSGYGSSSAPGHSNRVFAVKFHPEDPEVLLTGGWDNTIQFWDMRVGHSVRSIFGPHVSGDSLDICGNEILAGSWRPIDPLEIWDYGTAQLKETIPWNRSSTQGAQPTLLYTAQFSNTADGGRYIAAGGSGANEAKIFDHAANNQLVGTVTGLPRGVFTVDFSPSADAKKVAVAGGDASIRIIDIVEERAIDVF
;
A
#
# COMPACT_ATOMS: atom_id res chain seq x y z
N MET A 1 57.31 25.53 -15.58
CA MET A 1 56.02 26.22 -15.69
C MET A 1 54.97 25.18 -15.51
N THR A 2 54.38 25.19 -14.37
CA THR A 2 53.44 24.19 -13.81
C THR A 2 52.02 24.65 -14.04
N GLU A 3 51.21 23.84 -14.70
CA GLU A 3 49.77 24.05 -14.73
C GLU A 3 49.10 22.91 -13.94
N SER A 4 48.44 23.29 -12.89
CA SER A 4 47.58 22.47 -12.04
C SER A 4 46.24 22.24 -12.73
N LYS A 5 45.82 20.98 -12.88
CA LYS A 5 44.44 20.61 -13.26
C LYS A 5 43.63 20.32 -11.98
N ASP A 6 42.67 21.19 -11.74
CA ASP A 6 41.63 20.97 -10.74
C ASP A 6 40.69 19.85 -11.18
N GLY A 7 40.60 18.85 -10.35
CA GLY A 7 39.64 17.74 -10.53
C GLY A 7 38.31 18.10 -9.89
N GLY A 8 37.31 18.45 -10.71
CA GLY A 8 35.93 18.59 -10.30
C GLY A 8 35.28 17.23 -10.05
N GLY A 9 35.21 16.78 -8.84
CA GLY A 9 34.41 15.63 -8.45
C GLY A 9 32.91 15.97 -8.47
N GLY A 10 32.22 15.55 -9.52
CA GLY A 10 30.76 15.61 -9.58
C GLY A 10 30.15 14.67 -8.55
N ARG A 11 29.62 15.23 -7.48
CA ARG A 11 28.75 14.48 -6.55
C ARG A 11 27.44 14.16 -7.28
N ALA A 12 27.08 12.89 -7.32
CA ALA A 12 25.74 12.43 -7.71
C ALA A 12 24.68 13.12 -6.83
N PRO A 13 23.52 13.48 -7.38
CA PRO A 13 22.46 14.10 -6.60
C PRO A 13 21.95 13.08 -5.57
N HIS A 14 22.23 13.34 -4.32
CA HIS A 14 21.61 12.67 -3.20
C HIS A 14 20.12 13.03 -3.22
N LEU A 15 19.23 12.05 -3.45
CA LEU A 15 17.82 12.23 -3.20
C LEU A 15 17.63 12.34 -1.68
N ASP A 16 17.67 13.58 -1.20
CA ASP A 16 17.42 13.94 0.19
C ASP A 16 15.90 13.78 0.42
N VAL A 17 15.50 12.60 0.85
CA VAL A 17 14.14 12.29 1.31
C VAL A 17 14.04 12.71 2.79
N SER A 18 14.51 13.90 3.13
CA SER A 18 14.23 14.50 4.43
C SER A 18 12.81 15.06 4.38
N GLU A 19 12.02 14.72 5.38
CA GLU A 19 10.61 15.11 5.57
C GLU A 19 10.37 16.64 5.44
N ASP A 20 11.40 17.47 5.64
CA ASP A 20 11.31 18.93 5.59
C ASP A 20 11.35 19.54 4.18
N LYS A 21 11.69 18.79 3.14
CA LYS A 21 11.78 19.33 1.76
C LYS A 21 10.63 18.97 0.83
N MET A 22 9.66 18.15 1.26
CA MET A 22 8.45 17.88 0.50
C MET A 22 7.38 18.98 0.60
N TYR A 23 7.61 20.02 1.40
CA TYR A 23 6.70 21.15 1.49
C TYR A 23 7.04 22.18 0.39
N ASP A 24 6.40 22.05 -0.77
CA ASP A 24 6.40 23.10 -1.79
C ASP A 24 5.59 24.29 -1.26
N SER A 25 6.27 25.41 -1.05
CA SER A 25 5.73 26.67 -0.51
C SER A 25 4.63 27.33 -1.37
N ARG A 26 4.18 26.67 -2.44
CA ARG A 26 3.16 27.21 -3.39
C ARG A 26 1.71 26.86 -3.05
N LEU A 27 1.47 26.09 -1.97
CA LEU A 27 0.11 25.77 -1.51
C LEU A 27 -0.30 26.56 -0.26
N ARG A 28 0.16 27.81 -0.09
CA ARG A 28 -0.47 28.74 0.83
C ARG A 28 -1.69 29.37 0.17
N GLY A 29 -2.77 28.61 0.11
CA GLY A 29 -4.11 29.18 0.03
C GLY A 29 -4.54 29.48 1.46
N ASP A 30 -4.75 30.74 1.77
CA ASP A 30 -5.30 31.21 3.03
C ASP A 30 -6.71 30.60 3.22
N TYR A 31 -6.80 29.56 4.08
CA TYR A 31 -8.10 29.12 4.61
C TYR A 31 -8.32 29.82 5.95
N ASP A 32 -9.18 30.82 5.90
CA ASP A 32 -9.65 31.55 7.07
C ASP A 32 -10.53 30.62 7.94
N LEU A 33 -10.10 30.37 9.18
CA LEU A 33 -10.68 29.42 10.13
C LEU A 33 -11.90 29.98 10.88
N HIS A 34 -12.60 30.98 10.36
CA HIS A 34 -13.63 31.70 11.12
C HIS A 34 -15.10 31.48 10.73
N ASP A 35 -15.43 30.65 9.72
CA ASP A 35 -16.81 30.52 9.26
C ASP A 35 -17.38 29.10 9.30
N ILE A 36 -17.29 28.39 10.43
CA ILE A 36 -18.16 27.22 10.69
C ILE A 36 -18.71 27.29 12.11
N ALA A 37 -19.71 28.14 12.30
CA ALA A 37 -20.60 28.07 13.44
C ALA A 37 -22.04 28.27 12.96
N HIS A 38 -22.89 27.27 13.36
CA HIS A 38 -24.37 27.30 13.38
C HIS A 38 -25.16 26.94 12.11
N SER A 39 -25.58 25.68 12.08
CA SER A 39 -26.91 25.29 11.62
C SER A 39 -27.45 24.13 12.47
N PRO A 40 -28.71 24.17 12.91
CA PRO A 40 -29.25 23.21 13.87
C PRO A 40 -29.71 21.91 13.19
N VAL A 41 -29.28 20.79 13.73
CA VAL A 41 -29.72 19.45 13.32
C VAL A 41 -31.05 19.12 14.00
N ASN A 42 -32.07 18.88 13.22
CA ASN A 42 -33.37 18.42 13.63
C ASN A 42 -33.32 16.90 13.91
N HIS A 43 -33.56 16.52 15.16
CA HIS A 43 -33.74 15.12 15.56
C HIS A 43 -35.18 14.70 15.30
N ASP A 44 -35.40 13.83 14.33
CA ASP A 44 -36.67 13.09 14.20
C ASP A 44 -36.45 11.63 14.58
N ARG A 45 -37.00 11.25 15.74
CA ARG A 45 -37.02 9.89 16.26
C ARG A 45 -38.15 9.11 15.60
N ARG A 46 -37.81 8.11 14.77
CA ARG A 46 -38.76 7.01 14.45
C ARG A 46 -38.11 5.68 14.80
N SER A 47 -38.58 5.14 15.91
CA SER A 47 -38.41 3.74 16.32
C SER A 47 -39.02 2.83 15.25
N LYS A 48 -38.23 1.94 14.65
CA LYS A 48 -38.71 0.78 13.91
C LYS A 48 -38.40 -0.46 14.72
N GLU A 49 -39.44 -1.12 15.17
CA GLU A 49 -39.40 -2.47 15.73
C GLU A 49 -38.83 -3.46 14.73
N TYR A 50 -37.76 -4.14 15.11
CA TYR A 50 -37.19 -5.26 14.35
C TYR A 50 -37.90 -6.55 14.82
N ARG A 51 -38.63 -7.18 13.90
CA ARG A 51 -39.14 -8.55 14.10
C ARG A 51 -37.97 -9.53 13.98
N GLU A 52 -37.71 -10.24 15.06
CA GLU A 52 -36.85 -11.43 15.08
C GLU A 52 -37.40 -12.52 14.18
N SER A 53 -36.71 -12.86 13.12
CA SER A 53 -36.89 -14.11 12.39
C SER A 53 -35.91 -15.15 12.97
N LYS A 54 -36.42 -16.12 13.72
CA LYS A 54 -35.66 -17.31 14.12
C LYS A 54 -35.33 -18.13 12.89
N SER A 55 -34.09 -18.21 12.51
CA SER A 55 -33.52 -19.23 11.61
C SER A 55 -32.43 -19.96 12.37
N GLY A 56 -32.47 -21.30 12.25
CA GLY A 56 -31.75 -22.25 13.09
C GLY A 56 -30.22 -22.03 13.14
N ASP A 57 -29.72 -22.20 14.35
CA ASP A 57 -28.34 -22.02 14.73
C ASP A 57 -27.41 -23.07 14.14
N ALA A 58 -26.58 -22.67 13.19
CA ALA A 58 -25.25 -23.25 13.04
C ALA A 58 -24.39 -22.60 14.14
N VAL A 59 -23.88 -23.39 15.08
CA VAL A 59 -22.93 -22.96 16.10
C VAL A 59 -21.64 -22.57 15.39
N GLY A 60 -21.53 -21.29 14.99
CA GLY A 60 -20.31 -20.69 14.46
C GLY A 60 -19.52 -20.12 15.64
N ASP A 61 -18.21 -20.38 15.67
CA ASP A 61 -17.23 -19.79 16.58
C ASP A 61 -17.43 -18.25 16.67
N ARG A 62 -18.07 -17.77 17.71
CA ARG A 62 -18.32 -16.34 17.91
C ARG A 62 -17.04 -15.70 18.44
N VAL A 63 -16.36 -14.93 17.59
CA VAL A 63 -15.21 -14.13 18.02
C VAL A 63 -15.72 -12.96 18.88
N LEU A 64 -15.24 -12.88 20.12
CA LEU A 64 -15.60 -11.83 21.08
C LEU A 64 -14.81 -10.54 20.88
N GLY A 65 -13.64 -10.61 20.27
CA GLY A 65 -12.75 -9.49 19.99
C GLY A 65 -11.39 -9.96 19.48
N ALA A 66 -10.55 -9.00 19.14
CA ALA A 66 -9.16 -9.26 18.74
C ALA A 66 -8.23 -8.27 19.43
N ARG A 67 -6.98 -8.67 19.65
CA ARG A 67 -5.91 -7.82 20.20
C ARG A 67 -4.59 -8.07 19.51
N LEU A 68 -3.71 -7.06 19.54
CA LEU A 68 -2.36 -7.18 19.02
C LEU A 68 -1.44 -7.81 20.06
N HIS A 69 -0.67 -8.77 19.64
CA HIS A 69 0.39 -9.36 20.44
C HIS A 69 1.75 -9.06 19.78
N PRO A 70 2.71 -8.44 20.49
CA PRO A 70 4.04 -8.23 19.94
C PRO A 70 4.66 -9.57 19.56
N GLY A 71 5.00 -9.71 18.28
CA GLY A 71 5.69 -10.86 17.76
C GLY A 71 7.19 -10.59 17.62
N LEU A 72 7.69 -10.67 16.40
CA LEU A 72 9.10 -10.57 16.07
C LEU A 72 9.48 -9.17 15.60
N THR A 73 10.62 -8.64 16.05
CA THR A 73 11.23 -7.43 15.50
C THR A 73 12.54 -7.77 14.82
N ILE A 74 12.69 -7.36 13.55
CA ILE A 74 13.90 -7.49 12.75
C ILE A 74 14.50 -6.08 12.63
N SER A 75 15.64 -5.86 13.26
CA SER A 75 16.34 -4.57 13.31
C SER A 75 17.71 -4.59 12.61
N GLU A 76 18.00 -5.65 11.87
CA GLU A 76 19.29 -5.85 11.20
C GLU A 76 19.40 -5.11 9.85
N ASN A 77 18.38 -4.33 9.46
CA ASN A 77 18.46 -3.56 8.24
C ASN A 77 19.31 -2.31 8.44
N SER A 78 20.14 -2.00 7.45
CA SER A 78 21.00 -0.81 7.44
C SER A 78 20.36 0.39 6.74
N ALA A 79 19.20 0.21 6.13
CA ALA A 79 18.48 1.22 5.35
C ALA A 79 16.98 1.15 5.61
N GLU A 80 16.29 2.25 5.36
CA GLU A 80 14.83 2.35 5.43
C GLU A 80 14.17 1.25 4.62
N VAL A 81 12.98 0.81 5.04
CA VAL A 81 12.18 -0.20 4.36
C VAL A 81 10.98 0.47 3.71
N PHE A 82 10.96 0.50 2.37
CA PHE A 82 9.90 1.14 1.59
C PHE A 82 8.75 0.19 1.26
N ALA A 83 9.02 -1.10 1.12
CA ALA A 83 8.00 -2.09 0.80
C ALA A 83 8.26 -3.41 1.55
N THR A 84 7.20 -4.02 2.06
CA THR A 84 7.25 -5.39 2.63
C THR A 84 6.16 -6.23 2.01
N ARG A 85 6.46 -7.53 1.75
CA ARG A 85 5.46 -8.49 1.28
C ARG A 85 5.77 -9.88 1.83
N PHE A 86 4.76 -10.51 2.41
CA PHE A 86 4.82 -11.93 2.73
C PHE A 86 4.83 -12.78 1.47
N ALA A 87 5.61 -13.83 1.48
CA ALA A 87 5.52 -14.85 0.44
C ALA A 87 4.16 -15.57 0.52
N PRO A 88 3.65 -16.14 -0.59
CA PRO A 88 2.35 -16.81 -0.62
C PRO A 88 2.17 -17.91 0.43
N GLU A 89 3.25 -18.57 0.84
CA GLU A 89 3.24 -19.59 1.90
C GLU A 89 3.34 -18.99 3.31
N GLY A 90 3.54 -17.68 3.47
CA GLY A 90 3.65 -17.00 4.75
C GLY A 90 4.95 -17.26 5.54
N ASN A 91 5.84 -18.09 5.04
CA ASN A 91 7.09 -18.50 5.70
C ASN A 91 8.27 -17.54 5.49
N LEU A 92 8.18 -16.69 4.46
CA LEU A 92 9.18 -15.68 4.13
C LEU A 92 8.52 -14.29 4.03
N LEU A 93 9.30 -13.27 4.33
CA LEU A 93 8.94 -11.85 4.17
C LEU A 93 10.01 -11.16 3.34
N ALA A 94 9.62 -10.54 2.24
CA ALA A 94 10.49 -9.71 1.43
C ALA A 94 10.42 -8.25 1.89
N ALA A 95 11.57 -7.57 1.93
CA ALA A 95 11.71 -6.16 2.26
C ALA A 95 12.53 -5.44 1.20
N GLY A 96 11.94 -4.45 0.56
CA GLY A 96 12.61 -3.52 -0.37
C GLY A 96 13.18 -2.34 0.39
N CYS A 97 14.49 -2.14 0.26
CA CYS A 97 15.24 -1.20 1.08
C CYS A 97 15.67 0.05 0.31
N GLY A 98 15.93 1.11 1.05
CA GLY A 98 16.41 2.40 0.53
C GLY A 98 17.79 2.34 -0.12
N ASP A 99 18.59 1.33 0.23
CA ASP A 99 19.88 1.05 -0.41
C ASP A 99 19.77 0.27 -1.73
N GLY A 100 18.54 0.02 -2.22
CA GLY A 100 18.26 -0.72 -3.45
C GLY A 100 18.36 -2.23 -3.30
N THR A 101 18.64 -2.75 -2.10
CA THR A 101 18.64 -4.19 -1.85
C THR A 101 17.24 -4.70 -1.54
N ILE A 102 17.02 -5.99 -1.81
CA ILE A 102 15.83 -6.71 -1.36
C ILE A 102 16.29 -7.79 -0.39
N ARG A 103 15.80 -7.74 0.84
CA ARG A 103 16.14 -8.69 1.88
C ARG A 103 14.98 -9.62 2.15
N ILE A 104 15.25 -10.92 2.20
CA ILE A 104 14.25 -11.95 2.44
C ILE A 104 14.51 -12.56 3.82
N PHE A 105 13.51 -12.52 4.68
CA PHE A 105 13.61 -13.00 6.05
C PHE A 105 12.69 -14.19 6.30
N HIS A 106 13.10 -15.11 7.17
CA HIS A 106 12.22 -16.13 7.72
C HIS A 106 11.26 -15.52 8.73
N THR A 107 9.96 -15.66 8.52
CA THR A 107 8.93 -15.06 9.38
C THR A 107 8.86 -15.65 10.79
N SER A 108 9.35 -16.88 10.96
CA SER A 108 9.37 -17.56 12.26
C SER A 108 10.55 -17.16 13.15
N THR A 109 11.69 -16.79 12.56
CA THR A 109 12.94 -16.54 13.30
C THR A 109 13.49 -15.13 13.13
N GLY A 110 13.03 -14.39 12.11
CA GLY A 110 13.57 -13.07 11.72
C GLY A 110 14.94 -13.12 11.06
N ARG A 111 15.52 -14.30 10.88
CA ARG A 111 16.84 -14.42 10.27
C ARG A 111 16.79 -14.14 8.78
N LEU A 112 17.83 -13.46 8.28
CA LEU A 112 18.02 -13.23 6.86
C LEU A 112 18.19 -14.57 6.13
N ALA A 113 17.32 -14.83 5.15
CA ALA A 113 17.39 -16.01 4.29
C ALA A 113 18.17 -15.71 3.01
N TYR A 114 17.86 -14.60 2.35
CA TYR A 114 18.48 -14.19 1.09
C TYR A 114 18.65 -12.69 1.04
N ASN A 115 19.71 -12.22 0.37
CA ASN A 115 19.95 -10.83 0.04
C ASN A 115 20.05 -10.71 -1.48
N LEU A 116 19.11 -10.01 -2.11
CA LEU A 116 19.05 -9.81 -3.55
C LEU A 116 19.56 -8.41 -3.84
N GLN A 117 20.55 -8.32 -4.70
CA GLN A 117 21.16 -7.05 -5.08
C GLN A 117 21.28 -6.96 -6.60
N SER A 118 20.81 -5.83 -7.16
CA SER A 118 20.99 -5.55 -8.58
C SER A 118 22.45 -5.34 -8.89
N SER A 119 22.85 -5.78 -10.10
CA SER A 119 24.16 -5.49 -10.66
C SER A 119 24.24 -4.08 -11.28
N SER A 120 23.15 -3.31 -11.19
CA SER A 120 23.11 -1.95 -11.73
C SER A 120 24.04 -1.03 -10.94
N SER A 121 24.67 -0.09 -11.65
CA SER A 121 25.63 0.86 -11.07
C SER A 121 24.97 1.94 -10.19
N GLN A 122 23.65 2.06 -10.23
CA GLN A 122 22.88 3.00 -9.44
C GLN A 122 22.04 2.24 -8.42
N SER A 123 22.44 2.33 -7.16
CA SER A 123 21.69 1.76 -6.03
C SER A 123 20.62 2.76 -5.59
N LEU A 124 19.47 2.77 -6.25
CA LEU A 124 18.31 3.58 -5.89
C LEU A 124 17.27 2.74 -5.15
N PRO A 125 16.44 3.36 -4.29
CA PRO A 125 15.48 2.65 -3.46
C PRO A 125 14.58 1.68 -4.23
N THR A 126 14.40 0.47 -3.68
CA THR A 126 13.35 -0.45 -4.10
C THR A 126 12.03 0.04 -3.52
N THR A 127 11.15 0.54 -4.38
CA THR A 127 9.94 1.28 -4.00
C THR A 127 8.72 0.39 -3.84
N SER A 128 8.62 -0.70 -4.61
CA SER A 128 7.51 -1.65 -4.50
C SER A 128 7.95 -3.07 -4.82
N LEU A 129 7.25 -4.03 -4.22
CA LEU A 129 7.48 -5.48 -4.34
C LEU A 129 6.15 -6.20 -4.51
N ARG A 130 6.13 -7.26 -5.34
CA ARG A 130 5.01 -8.23 -5.39
C ARG A 130 5.55 -9.63 -5.67
N PHE A 131 5.07 -10.60 -4.92
CA PHE A 131 5.25 -12.00 -5.32
C PHE A 131 4.34 -12.31 -6.49
N ARG A 132 4.86 -13.03 -7.47
CA ARG A 132 4.04 -13.53 -8.55
C ARG A 132 3.02 -14.53 -8.01
N PRO A 133 1.71 -14.37 -8.28
CA PRO A 133 0.70 -15.32 -7.89
C PRO A 133 1.03 -16.73 -8.36
N THR A 134 0.94 -17.70 -7.46
CA THR A 134 1.17 -19.12 -7.77
C THR A 134 -0.14 -19.77 -8.21
N ILE A 135 -0.30 -19.93 -9.49
CA ILE A 135 -1.34 -20.82 -10.06
C ILE A 135 -0.80 -22.24 -10.22
N ALA A 136 -1.68 -23.22 -10.16
CA ALA A 136 -1.32 -24.65 -10.24
C ALA A 136 -0.44 -25.03 -11.43
N GLN A 137 -0.49 -24.25 -12.50
CA GLN A 137 0.24 -24.45 -13.77
C GLN A 137 1.61 -23.72 -13.81
N SER A 138 1.96 -22.94 -12.82
CA SER A 138 3.22 -22.18 -12.80
C SER A 138 4.42 -23.13 -12.73
N LYS A 139 5.26 -23.13 -13.77
CA LYS A 139 6.48 -23.96 -13.84
C LYS A 139 7.56 -23.54 -12.87
N THR A 140 7.59 -22.24 -12.49
CA THR A 140 8.54 -21.68 -11.55
C THR A 140 7.78 -21.07 -10.36
N ARG A 141 8.22 -21.42 -9.15
CA ARG A 141 7.76 -20.84 -7.88
C ARG A 141 8.77 -19.82 -7.37
N ASN A 142 8.44 -19.12 -6.32
CA ASN A 142 9.37 -18.21 -5.63
C ASN A 142 9.88 -17.07 -6.52
N VAL A 143 9.01 -16.52 -7.39
CA VAL A 143 9.32 -15.35 -8.20
C VAL A 143 8.80 -14.11 -7.49
N LEU A 144 9.70 -13.16 -7.26
CA LEU A 144 9.42 -11.85 -6.74
C LEU A 144 9.69 -10.82 -7.84
N VAL A 145 8.80 -9.86 -8.00
CA VAL A 145 9.01 -8.70 -8.86
C VAL A 145 9.19 -7.46 -8.00
N SER A 146 10.17 -6.65 -8.36
CA SER A 146 10.45 -5.37 -7.73
C SER A 146 10.49 -4.26 -8.75
N CYS A 147 10.11 -3.06 -8.35
CA CYS A 147 10.46 -1.86 -9.09
C CYS A 147 11.26 -0.89 -8.23
N ASN A 148 11.96 0.04 -8.87
CA ASN A 148 12.81 0.99 -8.20
C ASN A 148 12.72 2.41 -8.79
N ALA A 149 13.29 3.36 -8.06
CA ALA A 149 13.35 4.76 -8.48
C ALA A 149 14.30 5.02 -9.67
N ALA A 150 15.04 4.00 -10.14
CA ALA A 150 15.85 4.09 -11.35
C ALA A 150 15.08 3.76 -12.63
N GLY A 151 13.80 3.39 -12.54
CA GLY A 151 12.99 2.96 -13.69
C GLY A 151 13.22 1.49 -14.07
N GLU A 152 13.71 0.68 -13.14
CA GLU A 152 13.93 -0.75 -13.38
C GLU A 152 12.82 -1.57 -12.76
N ILE A 153 12.29 -2.54 -13.51
CA ILE A 153 11.42 -3.60 -13.02
C ILE A 153 12.19 -4.91 -13.13
N GLN A 154 12.42 -5.58 -12.01
CA GLN A 154 13.29 -6.73 -11.92
C GLN A 154 12.55 -7.96 -11.40
N HIS A 155 12.71 -9.08 -12.11
CA HIS A 155 12.18 -10.38 -11.71
C HIS A 155 13.26 -11.20 -11.04
N TRP A 156 12.99 -11.65 -9.84
CA TRP A 156 13.92 -12.38 -9.00
C TRP A 156 13.47 -13.80 -8.72
N HIS A 157 14.36 -14.75 -8.83
CA HIS A 157 14.14 -16.08 -8.26
C HIS A 157 14.79 -16.12 -6.89
N ILE A 158 13.97 -15.98 -5.82
CA ILE A 158 14.45 -15.68 -4.47
C ILE A 158 15.40 -16.73 -3.92
N THR A 159 15.10 -18.03 -4.11
CA THR A 159 15.90 -19.12 -3.54
C THR A 159 17.28 -19.27 -4.19
N SER A 160 17.47 -18.81 -5.42
CA SER A 160 18.79 -18.81 -6.08
C SER A 160 19.48 -17.45 -6.04
N GLY A 161 18.79 -16.39 -5.58
CA GLY A 161 19.31 -15.03 -5.56
C GLY A 161 19.51 -14.41 -6.96
N LYS A 162 18.99 -15.04 -8.03
CA LYS A 162 19.24 -14.61 -9.40
C LYS A 162 18.18 -13.62 -9.88
N CYS A 163 18.61 -12.51 -10.48
CA CYS A 163 17.78 -11.69 -11.34
C CYS A 163 17.53 -12.43 -12.65
N LEU A 164 16.27 -12.72 -12.97
CA LEU A 164 15.86 -13.46 -14.16
C LEU A 164 15.71 -12.54 -15.37
N SER A 165 15.21 -11.32 -15.15
CA SER A 165 15.01 -10.31 -16.18
C SER A 165 14.96 -8.92 -15.55
N THR A 166 15.35 -7.92 -16.35
CA THR A 166 15.24 -6.50 -16.01
C THR A 166 14.60 -5.78 -17.19
N ILE A 167 13.52 -5.05 -16.90
CA ILE A 167 12.89 -4.09 -17.79
C ILE A 167 13.39 -2.72 -17.36
N LYS A 168 13.72 -1.84 -18.30
CA LYS A 168 14.22 -0.50 -18.04
C LYS A 168 13.38 0.51 -18.81
N GLU A 169 12.76 1.45 -18.07
CA GLU A 169 11.97 2.53 -18.62
C GLU A 169 12.55 3.90 -18.21
N ASP A 170 12.16 4.92 -18.93
CA ASP A 170 12.49 6.31 -18.57
C ASP A 170 11.42 6.89 -17.63
N ASP A 171 11.22 6.20 -16.50
CA ASP A 171 10.33 6.60 -15.43
C ASP A 171 10.98 6.32 -14.07
N GLN A 172 10.36 6.83 -12.99
CA GLN A 172 10.64 6.44 -11.60
C GLN A 172 9.43 5.68 -11.10
N PHE A 173 9.55 4.37 -10.97
CA PHE A 173 8.43 3.56 -10.52
C PHE A 173 8.24 3.64 -9.02
N TYR A 174 6.96 3.77 -8.58
CA TYR A 174 6.56 3.81 -7.16
C TYR A 174 5.59 2.70 -6.81
N ALA A 175 4.84 2.19 -7.78
CA ALA A 175 3.79 1.21 -7.59
C ALA A 175 3.94 0.04 -8.56
N LEU A 176 3.60 -1.14 -8.06
CA LEU A 176 3.60 -2.40 -8.81
C LEU A 176 2.47 -3.26 -8.29
N ASP A 177 1.73 -3.93 -9.18
CA ASP A 177 0.79 -4.98 -8.79
C ASP A 177 0.67 -6.06 -9.86
N TYR A 178 0.25 -7.26 -9.44
CA TYR A 178 -0.06 -8.38 -10.32
C TYR A 178 -1.54 -8.58 -10.47
N ARG A 179 -1.97 -8.91 -11.69
CA ARG A 179 -3.26 -9.53 -11.89
C ARG A 179 -3.29 -10.90 -11.20
N GLN A 180 -4.44 -11.28 -10.64
CA GLN A 180 -4.57 -12.44 -9.78
C GLN A 180 -4.17 -13.76 -10.46
N ASP A 181 -4.34 -13.87 -11.79
CA ASP A 181 -3.92 -15.03 -12.58
C ASP A 181 -2.40 -15.08 -12.83
N GLY A 182 -1.67 -14.04 -12.43
CA GLY A 182 -0.23 -13.94 -12.59
C GLY A 182 0.27 -13.84 -14.03
N SER A 183 -0.61 -13.60 -15.01
CA SER A 183 -0.24 -13.49 -16.43
C SER A 183 0.16 -12.08 -16.86
N VAL A 184 -0.27 -11.08 -16.07
CA VAL A 184 -0.04 -9.64 -16.33
C VAL A 184 0.35 -8.95 -15.05
N PHE A 185 1.21 -7.95 -15.16
CA PHE A 185 1.51 -7.04 -14.06
C PHE A 185 1.51 -5.59 -14.55
N ALA A 186 1.28 -4.66 -13.63
CA ALA A 186 1.25 -3.24 -13.90
C ALA A 186 2.27 -2.51 -13.04
N ALA A 187 2.87 -1.45 -13.58
CA ALA A 187 3.73 -0.54 -12.85
C ALA A 187 3.39 0.91 -13.19
N SER A 188 3.56 1.81 -12.21
CA SER A 188 3.31 3.23 -12.39
C SER A 188 4.21 4.08 -11.49
N GLY A 189 4.35 5.36 -11.84
CA GLY A 189 5.28 6.20 -11.12
C GLY A 189 5.14 7.69 -11.40
N LYS A 190 6.27 8.31 -11.72
CA LYS A 190 6.40 9.76 -11.88
C LYS A 190 5.67 10.30 -13.11
N ASN A 191 5.62 9.53 -14.20
CA ASN A 191 5.16 10.00 -15.51
C ASN A 191 3.62 9.98 -15.66
N HIS A 192 2.86 9.71 -14.60
CA HIS A 192 1.39 9.69 -14.58
C HIS A 192 0.75 8.60 -15.46
N THR A 193 1.57 7.69 -15.99
CA THR A 193 1.16 6.58 -16.84
C THR A 193 1.14 5.28 -16.08
N VAL A 194 0.36 4.33 -16.56
CA VAL A 194 0.36 2.96 -16.04
C VAL A 194 0.79 2.03 -17.15
N HIS A 195 1.92 1.38 -16.94
CA HIS A 195 2.51 0.42 -17.85
C HIS A 195 2.00 -0.98 -17.54
N ILE A 196 1.48 -1.67 -18.53
CA ILE A 196 0.96 -3.03 -18.41
C ILE A 196 1.87 -3.99 -19.18
N TYR A 197 2.35 -5.02 -18.52
CA TYR A 197 3.29 -5.99 -19.08
C TYR A 197 2.74 -7.41 -19.07
N ASP A 198 3.05 -8.16 -20.12
CA ASP A 198 2.86 -9.60 -20.14
C ASP A 198 3.95 -10.31 -19.33
N GLU A 199 3.54 -11.14 -18.37
CA GLU A 199 4.47 -11.83 -17.47
C GLU A 199 5.37 -12.85 -18.19
N THR A 200 4.94 -13.42 -19.30
CA THR A 200 5.72 -14.44 -20.01
C THR A 200 6.79 -13.82 -20.89
N THR A 201 6.42 -12.81 -21.66
CA THR A 201 7.31 -12.18 -22.64
C THR A 201 8.09 -11.01 -22.06
N LYS A 202 7.62 -10.42 -20.94
CA LYS A 202 8.16 -9.19 -20.32
C LYS A 202 8.04 -7.95 -21.21
N HIS A 203 7.23 -8.01 -22.27
CA HIS A 203 6.93 -6.87 -23.13
C HIS A 203 5.76 -6.06 -22.60
N GLU A 204 5.82 -4.76 -22.78
CA GLU A 204 4.69 -3.87 -22.56
C GLU A 204 3.60 -4.21 -23.58
N ILE A 205 2.38 -4.47 -23.08
CA ILE A 205 1.21 -4.80 -23.89
C ILE A 205 0.19 -3.66 -23.95
N ALA A 206 0.24 -2.74 -22.99
CA ALA A 206 -0.60 -1.54 -22.98
C ALA A 206 0.06 -0.44 -22.15
N LEU A 207 -0.15 0.81 -22.58
CA LEU A 207 0.16 2.02 -21.83
C LEU A 207 -1.12 2.79 -21.57
N LEU A 208 -1.54 2.85 -20.30
CA LEU A 208 -2.74 3.56 -19.88
C LEU A 208 -2.36 4.99 -19.47
N GLN A 209 -2.97 5.99 -20.12
CA GLN A 209 -2.67 7.40 -19.86
C GLN A 209 -3.84 8.30 -20.14
N GLY A 210 -3.86 9.47 -19.53
CA GLY A 210 -4.77 10.54 -19.90
C GLY A 210 -4.37 11.13 -21.24
N GLY A 211 -5.33 11.36 -22.13
CA GLY A 211 -5.06 11.94 -23.43
C GLY A 211 -4.83 13.47 -23.36
N SER A 212 -3.68 13.94 -23.81
CA SER A 212 -3.46 15.33 -24.19
C SER A 212 -3.76 15.52 -25.69
N GLY A 213 -5.00 15.23 -26.10
CA GLY A 213 -5.40 15.42 -27.52
C GLY A 213 -5.57 16.90 -27.83
N TYR A 214 -4.96 17.36 -28.92
CA TYR A 214 -5.38 18.60 -29.58
C TYR A 214 -6.81 18.43 -30.10
N GLY A 215 -7.80 18.79 -29.24
CA GLY A 215 -9.21 18.64 -29.56
C GLY A 215 -10.05 18.53 -28.30
N SER A 216 -11.33 18.82 -28.36
CA SER A 216 -12.27 18.96 -27.23
C SER A 216 -12.59 17.69 -26.42
N SER A 217 -11.77 16.64 -26.49
CA SER A 217 -11.90 15.43 -25.69
C SER A 217 -10.53 14.96 -25.17
N SER A 218 -10.08 15.58 -24.08
CA SER A 218 -8.98 15.03 -23.29
C SER A 218 -9.49 13.75 -22.61
N ALA A 219 -8.88 12.61 -22.91
CA ALA A 219 -9.21 11.36 -22.20
C ALA A 219 -8.82 11.47 -20.73
N PRO A 220 -9.66 11.04 -19.79
CA PRO A 220 -9.37 11.12 -18.36
C PRO A 220 -8.19 10.24 -17.97
N GLY A 221 -7.43 10.66 -16.96
CA GLY A 221 -6.28 9.96 -16.43
C GLY A 221 -5.61 10.77 -15.32
N HIS A 222 -4.48 10.29 -14.81
CA HIS A 222 -3.73 11.02 -13.78
C HIS A 222 -3.03 12.27 -14.34
N SER A 223 -3.03 13.33 -13.54
CA SER A 223 -2.31 14.58 -13.83
C SER A 223 -1.07 14.78 -12.96
N ASN A 224 -0.79 13.85 -12.03
CA ASN A 224 0.37 13.87 -11.15
C ASN A 224 0.84 12.42 -10.89
N ARG A 225 1.92 12.27 -10.12
CA ARG A 225 2.55 11.00 -9.76
C ARG A 225 1.56 9.98 -9.22
N VAL A 226 1.73 8.73 -9.62
CA VAL A 226 0.92 7.59 -9.18
C VAL A 226 1.71 6.76 -8.18
N PHE A 227 1.16 6.54 -7.00
CA PHE A 227 1.83 5.84 -5.89
C PHE A 227 1.20 4.50 -5.53
N ALA A 228 0.01 4.22 -6.02
CA ALA A 228 -0.64 2.93 -5.84
C ALA A 228 -1.24 2.43 -7.14
N VAL A 229 -1.09 1.13 -7.37
CA VAL A 229 -1.71 0.37 -8.46
C VAL A 229 -2.30 -0.89 -7.84
N LYS A 230 -3.55 -1.22 -8.18
CA LYS A 230 -4.23 -2.40 -7.68
C LYS A 230 -5.12 -3.01 -8.75
N PHE A 231 -4.85 -4.25 -9.15
CA PHE A 231 -5.78 -5.00 -9.98
C PHE A 231 -7.03 -5.36 -9.21
N HIS A 232 -8.18 -5.32 -9.89
CA HIS A 232 -9.42 -5.78 -9.29
C HIS A 232 -9.34 -7.31 -9.09
N PRO A 233 -9.70 -7.84 -7.89
CA PRO A 233 -9.52 -9.26 -7.60
C PRO A 233 -10.43 -10.18 -8.42
N GLU A 234 -11.58 -9.70 -8.89
CA GLU A 234 -12.56 -10.51 -9.61
C GLU A 234 -12.70 -10.15 -11.10
N ASP A 235 -12.42 -8.88 -11.47
CA ASP A 235 -12.46 -8.43 -12.87
C ASP A 235 -11.04 -8.26 -13.42
N PRO A 236 -10.55 -9.19 -14.25
CA PRO A 236 -9.17 -9.19 -14.73
C PRO A 236 -8.85 -8.03 -15.68
N GLU A 237 -9.85 -7.34 -16.22
CA GLU A 237 -9.68 -6.23 -17.15
C GLU A 237 -9.64 -4.87 -16.46
N VAL A 238 -9.89 -4.83 -15.14
CA VAL A 238 -9.97 -3.59 -14.37
C VAL A 238 -8.82 -3.48 -13.39
N LEU A 239 -8.25 -2.28 -13.32
CA LEU A 239 -7.34 -1.90 -12.26
C LEU A 239 -7.64 -0.48 -11.76
N LEU A 240 -7.25 -0.22 -10.51
CA LEU A 240 -7.35 1.07 -9.87
C LEU A 240 -5.95 1.63 -9.62
N THR A 241 -5.86 2.95 -9.69
CA THR A 241 -4.63 3.67 -9.33
C THR A 241 -4.94 4.88 -8.47
N GLY A 242 -4.01 5.23 -7.60
CA GLY A 242 -4.12 6.40 -6.73
C GLY A 242 -2.85 7.25 -6.78
N GLY A 243 -3.01 8.57 -6.72
CA GLY A 243 -1.90 9.48 -6.88
C GLY A 243 -2.02 10.83 -6.16
N TRP A 244 -1.04 11.69 -6.43
CA TRP A 244 -0.96 13.04 -5.85
C TRP A 244 -1.91 14.06 -6.48
N ASP A 245 -2.64 13.70 -7.49
CA ASP A 245 -3.70 14.53 -8.09
C ASP A 245 -5.02 14.47 -7.32
N ASN A 246 -5.02 13.86 -6.14
CA ASN A 246 -6.20 13.64 -5.29
C ASN A 246 -7.29 12.80 -5.98
N THR A 247 -6.88 11.88 -6.85
CA THR A 247 -7.84 11.00 -7.52
C THR A 247 -7.48 9.53 -7.37
N ILE A 248 -8.53 8.68 -7.37
CA ILE A 248 -8.43 7.27 -7.68
C ILE A 248 -9.03 7.10 -9.07
N GLN A 249 -8.26 6.57 -10.01
CA GLN A 249 -8.69 6.32 -11.38
C GLN A 249 -9.04 4.84 -11.56
N PHE A 250 -10.12 4.57 -12.27
CA PHE A 250 -10.54 3.23 -12.68
C PHE A 250 -10.20 3.05 -14.16
N TRP A 251 -9.39 2.07 -14.44
CA TRP A 251 -8.93 1.77 -15.79
C TRP A 251 -9.54 0.48 -16.28
N ASP A 252 -10.04 0.50 -17.49
CA ASP A 252 -10.36 -0.71 -18.25
C ASP A 252 -9.26 -0.90 -19.30
N MET A 253 -8.51 -2.00 -19.20
CA MET A 253 -7.37 -2.27 -20.07
C MET A 253 -7.74 -2.37 -21.56
N ARG A 254 -9.00 -2.65 -21.86
CA ARG A 254 -9.51 -2.78 -23.24
C ARG A 254 -9.66 -1.44 -23.94
N VAL A 255 -9.85 -0.36 -23.17
CA VAL A 255 -10.08 1.00 -23.73
C VAL A 255 -8.87 1.91 -23.59
N GLY A 256 -7.90 1.57 -22.74
CA GLY A 256 -6.61 2.28 -22.63
C GLY A 256 -6.64 3.64 -21.94
N HIS A 257 -7.78 4.04 -21.35
CA HIS A 257 -7.91 5.28 -20.58
C HIS A 257 -8.80 5.06 -19.35
N SER A 258 -8.79 6.01 -18.43
CA SER A 258 -9.63 5.95 -17.23
C SER A 258 -11.11 6.07 -17.62
N VAL A 259 -11.91 5.15 -17.12
CA VAL A 259 -13.37 5.11 -17.40
C VAL A 259 -14.19 5.76 -16.29
N ARG A 260 -13.61 5.92 -15.09
CA ARG A 260 -14.27 6.51 -13.92
C ARG A 260 -13.20 6.99 -12.94
N SER A 261 -13.55 7.96 -12.09
CA SER A 261 -12.65 8.46 -11.04
C SER A 261 -13.39 8.78 -9.75
N ILE A 262 -12.68 8.68 -8.62
CA ILE A 262 -13.03 9.21 -7.32
C ILE A 262 -12.12 10.40 -7.06
N PHE A 263 -12.67 11.53 -6.60
CA PHE A 263 -11.91 12.69 -6.17
C PHE A 263 -11.93 12.81 -4.65
N GLY A 264 -10.78 13.05 -4.04
CA GLY A 264 -10.61 13.27 -2.60
C GLY A 264 -9.35 12.64 -2.01
N PRO A 265 -9.11 11.33 -2.14
CA PRO A 265 -7.96 10.66 -1.55
C PRO A 265 -6.62 11.15 -2.13
N HIS A 266 -5.71 11.62 -1.26
CA HIS A 266 -4.33 11.97 -1.63
C HIS A 266 -3.40 10.81 -1.35
N VAL A 267 -3.23 9.93 -2.34
CA VAL A 267 -2.47 8.70 -2.23
C VAL A 267 -0.98 8.97 -2.42
N SER A 268 -0.16 8.65 -1.41
CA SER A 268 1.29 8.94 -1.40
C SER A 268 2.17 7.70 -1.18
N GLY A 269 1.58 6.50 -1.24
CA GLY A 269 2.26 5.23 -1.09
C GLY A 269 1.31 4.07 -1.40
N ASP A 270 1.65 2.87 -0.96
CA ASP A 270 0.82 1.67 -1.17
C ASP A 270 -0.37 1.66 -0.19
N SER A 271 -1.30 2.59 -0.39
CA SER A 271 -2.44 2.85 0.48
C SER A 271 -3.79 2.76 -0.24
N LEU A 272 -3.85 1.97 -1.29
CA LEU A 272 -5.05 1.64 -2.06
C LEU A 272 -5.24 0.13 -2.06
N ASP A 273 -6.42 -0.35 -1.68
CA ASP A 273 -6.75 -1.77 -1.71
C ASP A 273 -8.21 -2.02 -2.05
N ILE A 274 -8.56 -3.24 -2.47
CA ILE A 274 -9.90 -3.63 -2.89
C ILE A 274 -10.27 -4.95 -2.23
N CYS A 275 -11.44 -5.00 -1.62
CA CYS A 275 -12.02 -6.24 -1.10
C CYS A 275 -13.53 -6.27 -1.40
N GLY A 276 -13.98 -7.23 -2.21
CA GLY A 276 -15.37 -7.29 -2.67
C GLY A 276 -15.79 -5.99 -3.37
N ASN A 277 -16.85 -5.34 -2.88
CA ASN A 277 -17.34 -4.06 -3.42
C ASN A 277 -16.78 -2.82 -2.67
N GLU A 278 -15.67 -2.97 -1.94
CA GLU A 278 -15.09 -1.89 -1.14
C GLU A 278 -13.68 -1.52 -1.61
N ILE A 279 -13.43 -0.23 -1.68
CA ILE A 279 -12.12 0.35 -1.94
C ILE A 279 -11.65 1.01 -0.65
N LEU A 280 -10.51 0.57 -0.15
CA LEU A 280 -9.81 1.20 0.97
C LEU A 280 -8.82 2.24 0.42
N ALA A 281 -8.91 3.46 0.93
CA ALA A 281 -8.01 4.54 0.57
C ALA A 281 -7.38 5.18 1.81
N GLY A 282 -6.07 5.08 1.92
CA GLY A 282 -5.26 5.83 2.88
C GLY A 282 -4.72 7.11 2.23
N SER A 283 -4.94 8.24 2.90
CA SER A 283 -4.56 9.55 2.38
C SER A 283 -3.46 10.21 3.21
N TRP A 284 -2.54 10.86 2.53
CA TRP A 284 -1.49 11.67 3.14
C TRP A 284 -2.04 13.07 3.47
N ARG A 285 -3.01 13.10 4.40
CA ARG A 285 -3.68 14.32 4.86
C ARG A 285 -3.97 14.25 6.36
N PRO A 286 -4.07 15.41 7.06
CA PRO A 286 -4.19 15.44 8.52
C PRO A 286 -5.57 15.15 9.08
N ILE A 287 -6.62 15.19 8.26
CA ILE A 287 -8.02 15.00 8.65
C ILE A 287 -8.61 13.88 7.80
N ASP A 288 -9.32 12.96 8.43
CA ASP A 288 -9.99 11.82 7.79
C ASP A 288 -9.06 11.08 6.81
N PRO A 289 -7.91 10.58 7.29
CA PRO A 289 -6.90 10.03 6.41
C PRO A 289 -7.22 8.62 5.90
N LEU A 290 -8.22 7.92 6.46
CA LEU A 290 -8.58 6.54 6.09
C LEU A 290 -10.06 6.44 5.74
N GLU A 291 -10.35 6.03 4.50
CA GLU A 291 -11.70 6.02 3.93
C GLU A 291 -12.00 4.70 3.24
N ILE A 292 -13.28 4.29 3.31
CA ILE A 292 -13.83 3.19 2.52
C ILE A 292 -14.82 3.77 1.51
N TRP A 293 -14.64 3.41 0.26
CA TRP A 293 -15.47 3.83 -0.87
C TRP A 293 -16.20 2.63 -1.45
N ASP A 294 -17.41 2.83 -1.93
CA ASP A 294 -18.15 1.80 -2.66
C ASP A 294 -17.64 1.71 -4.10
N TYR A 295 -17.19 0.52 -4.52
CA TYR A 295 -16.64 0.28 -5.84
C TYR A 295 -17.68 0.49 -6.94
N GLY A 296 -18.92 0.02 -6.74
CA GLY A 296 -19.98 0.10 -7.74
C GLY A 296 -20.42 1.54 -8.03
N THR A 297 -20.61 2.33 -6.98
CA THR A 297 -21.15 3.72 -7.08
C THR A 297 -20.06 4.79 -7.08
N ALA A 298 -18.82 4.48 -6.69
CA ALA A 298 -17.74 5.43 -6.46
C ALA A 298 -18.08 6.52 -5.42
N GLN A 299 -18.96 6.21 -4.47
CA GLN A 299 -19.34 7.12 -3.38
C GLN A 299 -18.59 6.75 -2.10
N LEU A 300 -18.30 7.76 -1.28
CA LEU A 300 -17.76 7.54 0.06
C LEU A 300 -18.77 6.74 0.87
N LYS A 301 -18.36 5.55 1.35
CA LYS A 301 -19.18 4.68 2.19
C LYS A 301 -18.99 5.02 3.65
N GLU A 302 -17.74 5.16 4.09
CA GLU A 302 -17.38 5.37 5.47
C GLU A 302 -16.01 6.03 5.61
N THR A 303 -15.86 6.86 6.63
CA THR A 303 -14.56 7.35 7.11
C THR A 303 -14.20 6.63 8.39
N ILE A 304 -13.07 5.92 8.41
CA ILE A 304 -12.59 5.24 9.60
C ILE A 304 -11.93 6.27 10.53
N PRO A 305 -12.44 6.46 11.76
CA PRO A 305 -11.92 7.48 12.67
C PRO A 305 -10.45 7.23 13.02
N TRP A 306 -9.58 8.17 12.67
CA TRP A 306 -8.18 8.14 13.09
C TRP A 306 -8.01 9.01 14.34
N ASN A 307 -8.34 8.43 15.51
CA ASN A 307 -8.22 9.15 16.77
C ASN A 307 -6.77 9.54 17.03
N ARG A 308 -6.51 10.83 17.17
CA ARG A 308 -5.21 11.37 17.56
C ARG A 308 -4.94 11.05 19.03
N SER A 309 -3.66 10.92 19.37
CA SER A 309 -3.26 10.88 20.79
C SER A 309 -3.81 12.13 21.49
N SER A 310 -4.35 11.96 22.70
CA SER A 310 -4.82 13.06 23.56
C SER A 310 -3.68 13.93 24.10
N THR A 311 -2.43 13.61 23.76
CA THR A 311 -1.25 14.39 24.15
C THR A 311 -1.24 15.73 23.45
N GLN A 312 -1.19 16.81 24.20
CA GLN A 312 -1.13 18.16 23.66
C GLN A 312 0.10 18.31 22.76
N GLY A 313 -0.11 18.74 21.51
CA GLY A 313 0.96 18.87 20.50
C GLY A 313 1.24 17.62 19.65
N ALA A 314 0.46 16.53 19.81
CA ALA A 314 0.58 15.37 18.94
C ALA A 314 0.30 15.75 17.48
N GLN A 315 1.23 15.39 16.59
CA GLN A 315 1.05 15.59 15.17
C GLN A 315 -0.01 14.62 14.59
N PRO A 316 -0.74 15.03 13.54
CA PRO A 316 -1.62 14.11 12.84
C PRO A 316 -0.80 13.03 12.10
N THR A 317 -1.39 11.86 11.95
CA THR A 317 -0.79 10.82 11.10
C THR A 317 -1.18 11.06 9.66
N LEU A 318 -0.18 11.07 8.78
CA LEU A 318 -0.31 11.17 7.33
C LEU A 318 -0.04 9.79 6.76
N LEU A 319 -1.03 9.15 6.15
CA LEU A 319 -0.93 7.74 5.76
C LEU A 319 -0.11 7.55 4.49
N TYR A 320 0.80 6.58 4.51
CA TYR A 320 1.55 6.07 3.36
C TYR A 320 1.08 4.68 2.93
N THR A 321 0.42 3.94 3.81
CA THR A 321 0.04 2.57 3.55
C THR A 321 -1.28 2.23 4.20
N ALA A 322 -2.12 1.48 3.48
CA ALA A 322 -3.36 0.94 3.99
C ALA A 322 -3.73 -0.33 3.20
N GLN A 323 -4.08 -1.41 3.89
CA GLN A 323 -4.44 -2.67 3.27
C GLN A 323 -5.54 -3.38 4.04
N PHE A 324 -6.40 -4.10 3.32
CA PHE A 324 -7.24 -5.15 3.89
C PHE A 324 -6.40 -6.38 4.22
N SER A 325 -6.83 -7.17 5.18
CA SER A 325 -6.32 -8.52 5.35
C SER A 325 -6.68 -9.39 4.14
N ASN A 326 -6.10 -10.58 4.09
CA ASN A 326 -6.25 -11.49 2.97
C ASN A 326 -7.73 -11.75 2.62
N THR A 327 -8.03 -11.87 1.32
CA THR A 327 -9.36 -12.25 0.80
C THR A 327 -9.89 -13.57 1.37
N ALA A 328 -9.02 -14.47 1.85
CA ALA A 328 -9.42 -15.72 2.50
C ALA A 328 -10.23 -15.50 3.80
N ASP A 329 -10.04 -14.37 4.49
CA ASP A 329 -10.84 -13.96 5.65
C ASP A 329 -11.88 -12.88 5.32
N GLY A 330 -12.09 -12.61 4.03
CA GLY A 330 -13.03 -11.62 3.52
C GLY A 330 -12.62 -10.18 3.81
N GLY A 331 -11.32 -9.90 3.99
CA GLY A 331 -10.83 -8.55 4.30
C GLY A 331 -11.20 -8.09 5.70
N ARG A 332 -11.28 -9.02 6.65
CA ARG A 332 -11.77 -8.77 8.00
C ARG A 332 -11.02 -7.68 8.74
N TYR A 333 -9.71 -7.60 8.56
CA TYR A 333 -8.89 -6.59 9.23
C TYR A 333 -8.39 -5.55 8.23
N ILE A 334 -8.22 -4.33 8.72
CA ILE A 334 -7.56 -3.24 8.01
C ILE A 334 -6.32 -2.86 8.80
N ALA A 335 -5.17 -2.76 8.13
CA ALA A 335 -3.96 -2.16 8.68
C ALA A 335 -3.62 -0.92 7.90
N ALA A 336 -3.28 0.17 8.60
CA ALA A 336 -2.81 1.40 7.98
C ALA A 336 -1.74 2.05 8.84
N GLY A 337 -0.83 2.82 8.21
CA GLY A 337 0.26 3.48 8.90
C GLY A 337 0.83 4.66 8.13
N GLY A 338 1.56 5.52 8.85
CA GLY A 338 2.11 6.73 8.24
C GLY A 338 3.11 7.48 9.12
N SER A 339 3.39 8.72 8.73
CA SER A 339 4.29 9.64 9.42
C SER A 339 3.51 10.68 10.25
N GLY A 340 4.25 11.56 10.92
CA GLY A 340 3.71 12.54 11.86
C GLY A 340 3.68 11.95 13.27
N ALA A 341 2.62 11.26 13.67
CA ALA A 341 2.61 10.48 14.90
C ALA A 341 3.45 9.20 14.81
N ASN A 342 3.92 8.81 13.62
CA ASN A 342 4.72 7.61 13.37
C ASN A 342 4.09 6.37 14.01
N GLU A 343 2.90 6.02 13.57
CA GLU A 343 2.12 4.91 14.12
C GLU A 343 1.48 4.06 13.01
N ALA A 344 1.15 2.84 13.36
CA ALA A 344 0.23 2.00 12.57
C ALA A 344 -0.94 1.56 13.42
N LYS A 345 -2.12 1.47 12.82
CA LYS A 345 -3.35 1.00 13.47
C LYS A 345 -3.93 -0.17 12.72
N ILE A 346 -4.47 -1.10 13.50
CA ILE A 346 -5.18 -2.26 12.99
C ILE A 346 -6.63 -2.18 13.48
N PHE A 347 -7.57 -2.34 12.55
CA PHE A 347 -9.00 -2.29 12.80
C PHE A 347 -9.65 -3.63 12.45
N ASP A 348 -10.67 -4.05 13.19
CA ASP A 348 -11.57 -5.16 12.83
C ASP A 348 -12.72 -4.59 12.00
N HIS A 349 -12.62 -4.74 10.69
CA HIS A 349 -13.61 -4.24 9.74
C HIS A 349 -14.95 -4.96 9.89
N ALA A 350 -14.95 -6.27 10.15
CA ALA A 350 -16.15 -7.03 10.42
C ALA A 350 -16.88 -6.60 11.71
N ALA A 351 -16.14 -5.97 12.63
CA ALA A 351 -16.68 -5.39 13.88
C ALA A 351 -16.89 -3.86 13.74
N ASN A 352 -17.36 -3.39 12.61
CA ASN A 352 -17.64 -1.97 12.34
C ASN A 352 -16.41 -1.06 12.54
N ASN A 353 -15.28 -1.48 11.97
CA ASN A 353 -14.00 -0.78 12.04
C ASN A 353 -13.51 -0.50 13.47
N GLN A 354 -13.81 -1.42 14.39
CA GLN A 354 -13.32 -1.30 15.76
C GLN A 354 -11.79 -1.37 15.80
N LEU A 355 -11.18 -0.44 16.54
CA LEU A 355 -9.72 -0.43 16.72
C LEU A 355 -9.29 -1.68 17.53
N VAL A 356 -8.48 -2.54 16.91
CA VAL A 356 -7.87 -3.72 17.55
C VAL A 356 -6.65 -3.30 18.37
N GLY A 357 -5.84 -2.39 17.82
CA GLY A 357 -4.67 -1.86 18.52
C GLY A 357 -3.84 -0.92 17.68
N THR A 358 -2.88 -0.27 18.34
CA THR A 358 -1.98 0.70 17.75
C THR A 358 -0.53 0.33 18.02
N VAL A 359 0.29 0.36 16.98
CA VAL A 359 1.75 0.25 17.08
C VAL A 359 2.31 1.65 17.20
N THR A 360 2.83 1.98 18.36
CA THR A 360 3.33 3.33 18.72
C THR A 360 4.80 3.30 19.12
N GLY A 361 5.38 4.48 19.36
CA GLY A 361 6.77 4.61 19.79
C GLY A 361 7.77 4.35 18.66
N LEU A 362 7.34 4.47 17.40
CA LEU A 362 8.21 4.33 16.26
C LEU A 362 9.00 5.64 16.06
N PRO A 363 10.33 5.56 15.90
CA PRO A 363 11.17 6.77 15.78
C PRO A 363 10.99 7.48 14.43
N ARG A 364 10.47 6.76 13.42
CA ARG A 364 10.23 7.26 12.07
C ARG A 364 8.90 6.76 11.52
N GLY A 365 8.44 7.37 10.40
CA GLY A 365 7.19 7.03 9.72
C GLY A 365 7.11 5.57 9.27
N VAL A 366 5.89 5.05 9.26
CA VAL A 366 5.55 3.74 8.69
C VAL A 366 5.29 3.92 7.20
N PHE A 367 6.05 3.21 6.36
CA PHE A 367 5.93 3.31 4.90
C PHE A 367 5.17 2.13 4.29
N THR A 368 5.14 1.00 5.00
CA THR A 368 4.55 -0.22 4.47
C THR A 368 3.93 -1.08 5.57
N VAL A 369 2.78 -1.67 5.26
CA VAL A 369 2.17 -2.76 6.02
C VAL A 369 1.85 -3.90 5.07
N ASP A 370 1.83 -5.13 5.57
CA ASP A 370 1.39 -6.29 4.79
C ASP A 370 0.85 -7.37 5.70
N PHE A 371 -0.21 -8.05 5.29
CA PHE A 371 -0.80 -9.16 6.02
C PHE A 371 -0.24 -10.50 5.55
N SER A 372 -0.01 -11.39 6.51
CA SER A 372 0.32 -12.79 6.18
C SER A 372 -0.83 -13.47 5.45
N PRO A 373 -0.57 -14.21 4.36
CA PRO A 373 -1.60 -14.96 3.63
C PRO A 373 -2.11 -16.18 4.40
N SER A 374 -1.49 -16.55 5.52
CA SER A 374 -1.90 -17.71 6.33
C SER A 374 -3.23 -17.46 7.04
N ALA A 375 -4.20 -18.34 6.82
CA ALA A 375 -5.48 -18.31 7.51
C ALA A 375 -5.38 -18.61 9.02
N ASP A 376 -4.39 -19.46 9.40
CA ASP A 376 -4.25 -19.96 10.78
C ASP A 376 -3.49 -19.00 11.70
N ALA A 377 -2.62 -18.17 11.15
CA ALA A 377 -1.78 -17.26 11.92
C ALA A 377 -1.88 -15.84 11.33
N LYS A 378 -2.84 -15.08 11.83
CA LYS A 378 -3.06 -13.70 11.40
C LYS A 378 -1.91 -12.81 11.89
N LYS A 379 -1.03 -12.46 10.98
CA LYS A 379 0.13 -11.60 11.25
C LYS A 379 0.10 -10.38 10.35
N VAL A 380 0.58 -9.27 10.87
CA VAL A 380 0.82 -8.06 10.09
C VAL A 380 2.28 -7.64 10.23
N ALA A 381 2.94 -7.38 9.11
CA ALA A 381 4.26 -6.75 9.08
C ALA A 381 4.08 -5.24 9.01
N VAL A 382 4.84 -4.50 9.82
CA VAL A 382 4.89 -3.04 9.86
C VAL A 382 6.34 -2.61 9.74
N ALA A 383 6.66 -1.77 8.75
CA ALA A 383 8.02 -1.29 8.53
C ALA A 383 8.05 0.13 7.96
N GLY A 384 9.20 0.78 8.03
CA GLY A 384 9.33 2.15 7.53
C GLY A 384 10.73 2.74 7.66
N GLY A 385 10.79 4.05 7.94
CA GLY A 385 12.00 4.85 7.94
C GLY A 385 12.99 4.52 9.07
N ASP A 386 12.59 3.73 10.06
CA ASP A 386 13.47 3.30 11.16
C ASP A 386 14.29 2.04 10.84
N ALA A 387 14.23 1.57 9.61
CA ALA A 387 14.92 0.37 9.13
C ALA A 387 14.57 -0.92 9.90
N SER A 388 13.49 -0.93 10.66
CA SER A 388 13.03 -2.10 11.43
C SER A 388 11.75 -2.66 10.83
N ILE A 389 11.61 -3.98 10.87
CA ILE A 389 10.39 -4.68 10.49
C ILE A 389 9.81 -5.32 11.74
N ARG A 390 8.55 -5.04 12.03
CA ARG A 390 7.81 -5.64 13.15
C ARG A 390 6.75 -6.56 12.61
N ILE A 391 6.82 -7.83 12.97
CA ILE A 391 5.79 -8.82 12.69
C ILE A 391 4.95 -8.96 13.95
N ILE A 392 3.67 -8.65 13.85
CA ILE A 392 2.74 -8.56 14.97
C ILE A 392 1.65 -9.62 14.77
N ASP A 393 1.32 -10.34 15.82
CA ASP A 393 0.25 -11.34 15.80
C ASP A 393 -1.08 -10.69 16.16
N ILE A 394 -2.14 -11.01 15.42
CA ILE A 394 -3.52 -10.67 15.74
C ILE A 394 -4.14 -11.89 16.40
N VAL A 395 -4.40 -11.78 17.69
CA VAL A 395 -4.97 -12.87 18.51
C VAL A 395 -6.45 -12.63 18.70
N GLU A 396 -7.27 -13.56 18.22
CA GLU A 396 -8.72 -13.55 18.40
C GLU A 396 -9.10 -14.17 19.75
N GLU A 397 -9.97 -13.48 20.49
CA GLU A 397 -10.60 -14.02 21.68
C GLU A 397 -11.86 -14.77 21.26
N ARG A 398 -11.86 -16.09 21.39
CA ARG A 398 -13.02 -16.93 21.12
C ARG A 398 -13.85 -17.11 22.39
N ALA A 399 -15.17 -17.16 22.26
CA ALA A 399 -16.01 -17.59 23.37
C ALA A 399 -15.62 -19.02 23.75
N ILE A 400 -15.15 -19.21 24.98
CA ILE A 400 -15.02 -20.56 25.55
C ILE A 400 -16.42 -20.94 25.96
N ASP A 401 -17.04 -21.89 25.25
CA ASP A 401 -18.27 -22.55 25.76
C ASP A 401 -17.90 -23.26 27.05
N VAL A 402 -18.27 -22.68 28.18
CA VAL A 402 -18.18 -23.31 29.46
C VAL A 402 -19.37 -24.28 29.52
N PHE A 403 -19.08 -25.55 29.23
CA PHE A 403 -20.03 -26.64 29.44
C PHE A 403 -20.22 -26.92 30.94
#